data_42a7ca125ea15b578d92fff6533f6c4c
#
_entry.id   42a7ca125ea15b578d92fff6533f6c4c
#
_cell.length_a   1.000
_cell.length_b   1.000
_cell.length_c   1.000
_cell.angle_alpha   90.00
_cell.angle_beta   90.00
_cell.angle_gamma   90.00
#
_symmetry.space_group_name_H-M   'P 1'
#
loop_
_entity.id
_entity.type
_entity.pdbx_description
1 polymer ?
#
loop_
_entity_poly.entity_id
_entity_poly.type
_entity_poly.pdbx_seq_one_letter_code
_entity_poly.pdbx_strand_id
1 'polypeptide(L)'
;MNLDFEKQGGLIPAIIQDDVTNKVLMLGYMNKESLDKTIETNKVCFYSRSRNCLWTKGETSGNFLNVVSIKEDCDNDTLLIKVNPVGPVCHTGADTCFNEVNKENPILFLSTLQEFINKRYEEMPEGSYTTSLFQKGV
;
A
#
# COMPACT_ATOMS: atom_id res chain seq x y z
N MET A 1 -10.77 -8.05 -11.90
CA MET A 1 -11.22 -7.52 -10.58
C MET A 1 -12.72 -7.36 -10.61
N ASN A 2 -13.42 -8.06 -9.74
CA ASN A 2 -14.89 -8.05 -9.69
C ASN A 2 -15.35 -7.31 -8.43
N LEU A 3 -15.21 -6.00 -8.42
CA LEU A 3 -15.61 -5.19 -7.28
C LEU A 3 -17.10 -4.92 -7.26
N ASP A 4 -17.68 -5.00 -6.07
CA ASP A 4 -19.09 -4.75 -5.84
C ASP A 4 -19.32 -3.27 -5.46
N PHE A 5 -19.37 -2.41 -6.46
CA PHE A 5 -19.61 -1.00 -6.26
C PHE A 5 -21.03 -0.70 -5.75
N GLU A 6 -21.99 -1.53 -6.07
CA GLU A 6 -23.41 -1.29 -5.72
C GLU A 6 -23.67 -1.48 -4.22
N LYS A 7 -22.91 -2.35 -3.57
CA LYS A 7 -23.06 -2.69 -2.16
C LYS A 7 -23.00 -1.47 -1.24
N GLN A 8 -22.23 -0.45 -1.62
CA GLN A 8 -22.04 0.77 -0.84
C GLN A 8 -22.39 2.04 -1.62
N GLY A 9 -23.41 1.98 -2.45
CA GLY A 9 -23.91 3.15 -3.18
C GLY A 9 -23.01 3.62 -4.32
N GLY A 10 -22.26 2.73 -4.93
CA GLY A 10 -21.39 3.05 -6.05
C GLY A 10 -19.97 3.42 -5.66
N LEU A 11 -19.65 3.42 -4.38
CA LEU A 11 -18.32 3.78 -3.87
C LEU A 11 -17.71 2.61 -3.10
N ILE A 12 -16.40 2.49 -3.21
CA ILE A 12 -15.61 1.50 -2.49
C ILE A 12 -14.51 2.22 -1.71
N PRO A 13 -14.33 1.92 -0.41
CA PRO A 13 -13.20 2.47 0.34
C PRO A 13 -11.89 1.87 -0.17
N ALA A 14 -10.88 2.70 -0.29
CA ALA A 14 -9.53 2.31 -0.66
C ALA A 14 -8.57 2.70 0.45
N ILE A 15 -7.91 1.69 1.01
CA ILE A 15 -6.87 1.87 2.01
C ILE A 15 -5.56 2.07 1.28
N ILE A 16 -4.88 3.17 1.56
CA ILE A 16 -3.60 3.50 0.94
C ILE A 16 -2.48 3.21 1.94
N GLN A 17 -1.56 2.37 1.53
CA GLN A 17 -0.45 1.90 2.36
C GLN A 17 0.87 2.10 1.63
N ASP A 18 1.89 2.58 2.34
CA ASP A 18 3.24 2.69 1.77
C ASP A 18 3.81 1.28 1.53
N ASP A 19 4.27 1.03 0.32
CA ASP A 19 4.82 -0.29 -0.06
C ASP A 19 6.14 -0.61 0.65
N VAL A 20 6.90 0.40 1.02
CA VAL A 20 8.22 0.24 1.66
C VAL A 20 8.09 0.14 3.18
N THR A 21 7.35 1.06 3.80
CA THR A 21 7.25 1.16 5.26
C THR A 21 6.11 0.35 5.85
N ASN A 22 5.14 -0.07 5.03
CA ASN A 22 3.87 -0.67 5.43
C ASN A 22 2.99 0.24 6.28
N LYS A 23 3.30 1.53 6.33
CA LYS A 23 2.49 2.51 7.05
C LYS A 23 1.19 2.77 6.28
N VAL A 24 0.06 2.78 6.98
CA VAL A 24 -1.21 3.20 6.40
C VAL A 24 -1.21 4.72 6.29
N LEU A 25 -1.41 5.23 5.09
CA LEU A 25 -1.27 6.66 4.78
C LEU A 25 -2.58 7.40 4.86
N MET A 26 -3.64 6.85 4.29
CA MET A 26 -4.95 7.45 4.24
C MET A 26 -6.00 6.43 3.80
N LEU A 27 -7.26 6.84 3.90
CA LEU A 27 -8.39 6.13 3.29
C LEU A 27 -9.15 7.12 2.43
N GLY A 28 -9.49 6.72 1.21
CA GLY A 28 -10.34 7.48 0.32
C GLY A 28 -11.38 6.58 -0.32
N TYR A 29 -12.26 7.18 -1.13
CA TYR A 29 -13.32 6.43 -1.81
C TYR A 29 -13.10 6.47 -3.31
N MET A 30 -13.43 5.38 -3.98
CA MET A 30 -13.34 5.25 -5.43
C MET A 30 -14.67 4.80 -5.99
N ASN A 31 -15.05 5.39 -7.12
CA ASN A 31 -16.05 4.80 -7.99
C ASN A 31 -15.32 4.04 -9.12
N LYS A 32 -16.09 3.45 -10.02
CA LYS A 32 -15.50 2.68 -11.13
C LYS A 32 -14.60 3.56 -12.01
N GLU A 33 -15.03 4.78 -12.30
CA GLU A 33 -14.26 5.71 -13.14
C GLU A 33 -12.92 6.10 -12.50
N SER A 34 -12.91 6.40 -11.20
CA SER A 34 -11.66 6.74 -10.49
C SER A 34 -10.72 5.56 -10.40
N LEU A 35 -11.24 4.35 -10.23
CA LEU A 35 -10.42 3.14 -10.24
C LEU A 35 -9.81 2.90 -11.62
N ASP A 36 -10.60 3.03 -12.68
CA ASP A 36 -10.11 2.88 -14.05
C ASP A 36 -9.01 3.90 -14.34
N LYS A 37 -9.19 5.14 -13.91
CA LYS A 37 -8.17 6.19 -14.04
C LYS A 37 -6.90 5.88 -13.25
N THR A 38 -7.05 5.35 -12.05
CA THR A 38 -5.92 4.91 -11.22
C THR A 38 -5.09 3.85 -11.94
N ILE A 39 -5.75 2.86 -12.52
CA ILE A 39 -5.08 1.80 -13.28
C ILE A 39 -4.40 2.35 -14.53
N GLU A 40 -5.07 3.24 -15.25
CA GLU A 40 -4.55 3.84 -16.47
C GLU A 40 -3.32 4.71 -16.22
N THR A 41 -3.38 5.59 -15.22
CA THR A 41 -2.33 6.58 -14.94
C THR A 41 -1.25 6.07 -13.99
N ASN A 42 -1.50 4.99 -13.29
CA ASN A 42 -0.67 4.47 -12.21
C ASN A 42 -0.49 5.45 -11.03
N LYS A 43 -1.44 6.37 -10.89
CA LYS A 43 -1.52 7.34 -9.79
C LYS A 43 -2.89 7.24 -9.15
N VAL A 44 -2.96 7.29 -7.81
CA VAL A 44 -4.21 7.12 -7.10
C VAL A 44 -5.18 8.26 -7.39
N CYS A 45 -6.34 7.91 -7.91
CA CYS A 45 -7.44 8.82 -8.19
C CYS A 45 -8.65 8.40 -7.36
N PHE A 46 -9.21 9.34 -6.61
CA PHE A 46 -10.38 9.14 -5.78
C PHE A 46 -11.61 9.79 -6.39
N TYR A 47 -12.77 9.43 -5.85
CA TYR A 47 -14.00 10.14 -6.07
C TYR A 47 -14.32 11.00 -4.84
N SER A 48 -14.43 12.31 -5.04
CA SER A 48 -14.78 13.24 -3.95
C SER A 48 -16.30 13.31 -3.79
N ARG A 49 -16.82 12.84 -2.65
CA ARG A 49 -18.25 12.87 -2.37
C ARG A 49 -18.75 14.29 -2.17
N SER A 50 -17.95 15.15 -1.56
CA SER A 50 -18.34 16.54 -1.30
C SER A 50 -18.38 17.39 -2.55
N ARG A 51 -17.43 17.18 -3.48
CA ARG A 51 -17.34 17.92 -4.75
C ARG A 51 -18.00 17.22 -5.92
N ASN A 52 -18.41 15.97 -5.72
CA ASN A 52 -19.05 15.13 -6.72
C ASN A 52 -18.24 15.03 -8.02
N CYS A 53 -16.94 14.81 -7.90
CA CYS A 53 -16.02 14.71 -9.03
C CYS A 53 -14.82 13.81 -8.73
N LEU A 54 -14.14 13.39 -9.79
CA LEU A 54 -12.88 12.67 -9.67
C LEU A 54 -11.77 13.60 -9.17
N TRP A 55 -10.87 13.04 -8.39
CA TRP A 55 -9.76 13.80 -7.84
C TRP A 55 -8.51 12.92 -7.75
N THR A 56 -7.47 13.27 -8.51
CA THR A 56 -6.18 12.59 -8.43
C THR A 56 -5.38 13.17 -7.27
N LYS A 57 -4.97 12.30 -6.35
CA LYS A 57 -4.19 12.71 -5.19
C LYS A 57 -2.87 13.30 -5.65
N GLY A 58 -2.57 14.52 -5.25
CA GLY A 58 -1.35 15.21 -5.64
C GLY A 58 -1.48 16.11 -6.86
N GLU A 59 -2.65 16.20 -7.51
CA GLU A 59 -2.82 17.02 -8.71
C GLU A 59 -2.55 18.51 -8.47
N THR A 60 -2.74 18.98 -7.24
CA THR A 60 -2.46 20.37 -6.86
C THR A 60 -1.10 20.51 -6.17
N SER A 61 -0.77 19.60 -5.26
CA SER A 61 0.45 19.68 -4.45
C SER A 61 1.68 19.10 -5.15
N GLY A 62 1.50 18.25 -6.16
CA GLY A 62 2.58 17.47 -6.76
C GLY A 62 2.94 16.20 -5.99
N ASN A 63 2.31 15.96 -4.83
CA ASN A 63 2.60 14.80 -3.99
C ASN A 63 1.73 13.61 -4.42
N PHE A 64 2.01 13.07 -5.59
CA PHE A 64 1.29 11.93 -6.14
C PHE A 64 1.54 10.66 -5.34
N LEU A 65 0.60 9.73 -5.42
CA LEU A 65 0.72 8.38 -4.90
C LEU A 65 0.88 7.42 -6.06
N ASN A 66 2.11 6.98 -6.29
CA ASN A 66 2.42 6.07 -7.39
C ASN A 66 2.05 4.64 -6.99
N VAL A 67 1.21 4.00 -7.77
CA VAL A 67 0.65 2.69 -7.46
C VAL A 67 1.70 1.60 -7.66
N VAL A 68 1.86 0.74 -6.66
CA VAL A 68 2.69 -0.47 -6.74
C VAL A 68 1.81 -1.70 -6.94
N SER A 69 0.74 -1.83 -6.15
CA SER A 69 -0.19 -2.95 -6.26
C SER A 69 -1.59 -2.54 -5.82
N ILE A 70 -2.57 -3.23 -6.37
CA ILE A 70 -3.99 -3.06 -6.01
C ILE A 70 -4.54 -4.45 -5.70
N LYS A 71 -5.13 -4.60 -4.52
CA LYS A 71 -5.76 -5.85 -4.09
C LYS A 71 -7.17 -5.57 -3.61
N GLU A 72 -8.08 -6.46 -3.97
CA GLU A 72 -9.44 -6.46 -3.43
C GLU A 72 -9.50 -7.34 -2.19
N ASP A 73 -10.42 -7.05 -1.28
CA ASP A 73 -10.62 -7.88 -0.11
C ASP A 73 -11.46 -9.13 -0.42
N CYS A 74 -11.75 -9.94 0.59
CA CYS A 74 -12.38 -11.25 0.41
C CYS A 74 -13.82 -11.19 -0.14
N ASP A 75 -14.53 -10.09 0.08
CA ASP A 75 -15.91 -9.92 -0.38
C ASP A 75 -16.07 -8.79 -1.42
N ASN A 76 -14.95 -8.34 -1.99
CA ASN A 76 -14.89 -7.45 -3.15
C ASN A 76 -15.51 -6.07 -2.92
N ASP A 77 -15.43 -5.54 -1.71
CA ASP A 77 -16.00 -4.24 -1.36
C ASP A 77 -14.98 -3.25 -0.77
N THR A 78 -13.71 -3.60 -0.71
CA THR A 78 -12.63 -2.76 -0.21
C THR A 78 -11.37 -3.00 -1.02
N LEU A 79 -10.59 -1.95 -1.24
CA LEU A 79 -9.31 -2.03 -1.93
C LEU A 79 -8.17 -1.76 -0.97
N LEU A 80 -7.09 -2.51 -1.11
CA LEU A 80 -5.80 -2.21 -0.51
C LEU A 80 -4.85 -1.83 -1.64
N ILE A 81 -4.43 -0.57 -1.64
CA ILE A 81 -3.53 -0.03 -2.67
C ILE A 81 -2.20 0.30 -2.02
N LYS A 82 -1.17 -0.41 -2.40
CA LYS A 82 0.19 -0.11 -1.99
C LYS A 82 0.81 0.87 -2.96
N VAL A 83 1.48 1.89 -2.42
CA VAL A 83 1.98 3.01 -3.19
C VAL A 83 3.39 3.40 -2.76
N ASN A 84 4.07 4.14 -3.65
CA ASN A 84 5.26 4.91 -3.31
C ASN A 84 4.87 6.39 -3.30
N PRO A 85 4.70 7.01 -2.11
CA PRO A 85 4.33 8.43 -2.05
C PRO A 85 5.51 9.30 -2.45
N VAL A 86 5.22 10.38 -3.17
CA VAL A 86 6.25 11.36 -3.58
C VAL A 86 6.62 12.28 -2.42
N GLY A 87 5.67 12.58 -1.54
CA GLY A 87 5.87 13.46 -0.40
C GLY A 87 4.77 13.30 0.63
N PRO A 88 4.59 14.29 1.52
CA PRO A 88 3.54 14.25 2.54
C PRO A 88 2.16 14.00 1.93
N VAL A 89 1.40 13.09 2.51
CA VAL A 89 0.11 12.65 1.96
C VAL A 89 -1.03 13.56 2.40
N CYS A 90 -1.00 14.02 3.65
CA CYS A 90 -2.07 14.85 4.18
C CYS A 90 -1.97 16.29 3.69
N HIS A 91 -3.13 16.94 3.44
CA HIS A 91 -3.18 18.34 3.03
C HIS A 91 -2.61 19.30 4.09
N THR A 92 -2.49 18.86 5.35
CA THR A 92 -1.86 19.63 6.43
C THR A 92 -0.34 19.63 6.39
N GLY A 93 0.26 18.85 5.49
CA GLY A 93 1.70 18.65 5.42
C GLY A 93 2.23 17.46 6.21
N ALA A 94 1.36 16.74 6.93
CA ALA A 94 1.74 15.52 7.63
C ALA A 94 1.98 14.38 6.63
N ASP A 95 2.88 13.46 6.97
CA ASP A 95 3.20 12.32 6.11
C ASP A 95 2.01 11.40 5.90
N THR A 96 1.15 11.26 6.90
CA THR A 96 -0.08 10.48 6.81
C THR A 96 -1.28 11.31 7.29
N CYS A 97 -2.48 10.90 6.90
CA CYS A 97 -3.71 11.53 7.40
C CYS A 97 -3.99 11.21 8.87
N PHE A 98 -3.20 10.33 9.47
CA PHE A 98 -3.29 9.97 10.88
C PHE A 98 -2.26 10.69 11.74
N ASN A 99 -1.62 11.70 11.17
CA ASN A 99 -0.62 12.54 11.85
C ASN A 99 0.58 11.75 12.36
N GLU A 100 1.00 10.75 11.59
CA GLU A 100 2.17 9.93 11.89
C GLU A 100 3.29 10.21 10.90
N VAL A 101 4.53 10.10 11.37
CA VAL A 101 5.70 10.20 10.52
C VAL A 101 5.84 8.92 9.70
N ASN A 102 6.04 9.06 8.40
CA ASN A 102 6.24 7.91 7.51
C ASN A 102 7.72 7.73 7.20
N LYS A 103 8.41 7.07 8.12
CA LYS A 103 9.82 6.71 7.95
C LYS A 103 9.99 5.21 8.05
N GLU A 104 11.04 4.70 7.42
CA GLU A 104 11.42 3.31 7.58
C GLU A 104 11.66 3.01 9.06
N ASN A 105 10.96 2.00 9.56
CA ASN A 105 11.05 1.59 10.95
C ASN A 105 12.30 0.69 11.12
N PRO A 106 13.29 1.06 11.97
CA PRO A 106 14.48 0.24 12.17
C PRO A 106 14.16 -1.20 12.61
N ILE A 107 13.13 -1.39 13.42
CA ILE A 107 12.70 -2.71 13.85
C ILE A 107 12.17 -3.52 12.67
N LEU A 108 11.37 -2.90 11.81
CA LEU A 108 10.86 -3.54 10.60
C LEU A 108 11.99 -3.90 9.64
N PHE A 109 12.96 -3.03 9.47
CA PHE A 109 14.14 -3.30 8.67
C PHE A 109 14.93 -4.50 9.18
N LEU A 110 15.19 -4.57 10.48
CA LEU A 110 15.88 -5.70 11.10
C LEU A 110 15.10 -7.00 10.93
N SER A 111 13.80 -6.97 11.09
CA SER A 111 12.92 -8.13 10.89
C SER A 111 12.99 -8.62 9.44
N THR A 112 12.93 -7.73 8.48
CA THR A 112 13.02 -8.07 7.07
C THR A 112 14.37 -8.67 6.71
N LEU A 113 15.45 -8.12 7.26
CA LEU A 113 16.80 -8.64 7.07
C LEU A 113 16.92 -10.05 7.67
N GLN A 114 16.36 -10.26 8.84
CA GLN A 114 16.37 -11.57 9.51
C GLN A 114 15.63 -12.62 8.67
N GLU A 115 14.48 -12.29 8.13
CA GLU A 115 13.73 -13.17 7.24
C GLU A 115 14.54 -13.54 6.00
N PHE A 116 15.21 -12.58 5.40
CA PHE A 116 16.05 -12.80 4.22
C PHE A 116 17.20 -13.77 4.55
N ILE A 117 17.86 -13.59 5.68
CA ILE A 117 18.94 -14.46 6.13
C ILE A 117 18.42 -15.88 6.36
N ASN A 118 17.31 -16.04 7.07
CA ASN A 118 16.72 -17.34 7.35
C ASN A 118 16.35 -18.06 6.06
N LYS A 119 15.73 -17.40 5.12
CA LYS A 119 15.36 -17.96 3.83
C LYS A 119 16.59 -18.43 3.06
N ARG A 120 17.67 -17.67 3.09
CA ARG A 120 18.92 -18.02 2.42
C ARG A 120 19.52 -19.29 2.99
N TYR A 121 19.48 -19.47 4.29
CA TYR A 121 19.98 -20.69 4.93
C TYR A 121 19.12 -21.91 4.62
N GLU A 122 17.82 -21.74 4.55
CA GLU A 122 16.89 -22.80 4.18
C GLU A 122 17.12 -23.30 2.74
N GLU A 123 17.58 -22.42 1.86
CA GLU A 123 17.88 -22.75 0.45
C GLU A 123 19.26 -23.36 0.24
N MET A 124 20.13 -23.38 1.26
CA MET A 124 21.45 -23.97 1.15
C MET A 124 21.38 -25.47 0.98
N PRO A 125 22.33 -26.07 0.18
CA PRO A 125 22.36 -27.49 0.02
C PRO A 125 22.52 -28.20 1.37
N GLU A 126 21.87 -29.36 1.49
CA GLU A 126 22.03 -30.21 2.64
C GLU A 126 23.49 -30.65 2.76
N GLY A 127 24.00 -30.73 3.96
CA GLY A 127 25.39 -31.01 4.22
C GLY A 127 26.25 -29.80 4.44
N SER A 128 25.75 -28.60 4.13
CA SER A 128 26.40 -27.37 4.54
C SER A 128 26.34 -27.24 6.06
N TYR A 129 27.47 -26.99 6.69
CA TYR A 129 27.52 -26.77 8.14
C TYR A 129 26.59 -25.65 8.59
N THR A 130 26.60 -24.56 7.88
CA THR A 130 25.77 -23.42 8.18
C THR A 130 24.29 -23.77 8.04
N THR A 131 23.91 -24.47 6.99
CA THR A 131 22.53 -24.92 6.78
C THR A 131 22.07 -25.80 7.93
N SER A 132 22.85 -26.80 8.28
CA SER A 132 22.53 -27.71 9.38
C SER A 132 22.36 -26.96 10.70
N LEU A 133 23.25 -26.03 10.99
CA LEU A 133 23.18 -25.22 12.21
C LEU A 133 21.91 -24.38 12.27
N PHE A 134 21.58 -23.72 11.18
CA PHE A 134 20.41 -22.85 11.15
C PHE A 134 19.09 -23.61 11.10
N GLN A 135 19.03 -24.74 10.46
CA GLN A 135 17.85 -25.59 10.47
C GLN A 135 17.49 -26.07 11.87
N LYS A 136 18.47 -26.22 12.72
CA LYS A 136 18.26 -26.65 14.10
C LYS A 136 18.02 -25.49 15.05
N GLY A 137 18.56 -24.32 14.75
CA GLY A 137 18.54 -23.15 15.62
C GLY A 137 17.50 -22.10 15.29
N VAL A 138 16.81 -22.26 14.19
CA VAL A 138 15.86 -21.24 13.73
C VAL A 138 14.48 -21.80 13.60
#